data_c2abca5694c33be51411da572af2ae56
#
_entry.id   c2abca5694c33be51411da572af2ae56
#
_cell.length_a   1.000
_cell.length_b   1.000
_cell.length_c   1.000
_cell.angle_alpha   90.00
_cell.angle_beta   90.00
_cell.angle_gamma   90.00
#
_symmetry.space_group_name_H-M   'P 1'
#
loop_
_entity.id
_entity.type
_entity.pdbx_description
1 polymer ?
#
loop_
_entity_poly.entity_id
_entity_poly.type
_entity_poly.pdbx_seq_one_letter_code
_entity_poly.pdbx_strand_id
1 'polypeptide(L)'
;MTPSTGPGPALEARIDALVARLDLERKVRLLTGASAWTTHGEPAVGLRAMVLSDGPAGVRGQVDDERSTSANLPSPTALAATWDESLVERLGRLLAAEARRKHADVLLGPTVNLQRTPLGGRHFECLSEDPLLSGRIGAAYVAGVQAGGVAATAKHYVANDSETDRFTVDVRVDERTLRELYLAPFERLVRDGGAWVVMAAYNGVNGSTMTESPLLADPLKREWGFDGVVVSDWSATRSTEASARAALDFVMPGPQGPWGGELVAAVREGRVPEAAVDDKVRRLLRLAARVGALAGVDPAAPAPDRPEGFGGPPMGRAAEEVAGLLRAAAAAGSVLVRNQAATLPLAADGLRRVAVIGPNAAVARTQGGGSVRVTPDHVVSPLDGLRAALVPLGVEVVHALGARIRAGIEPLTASQVSDPETGEPGMRLRFLDAHGEVLRSEHRTTGKLGWYWDDIPGGSPPSR
;
A
#
# COMPACT_ATOMS: atom_id res chain seq x y z
N MET A 1 2.27 -18.72 17.63
CA MET A 1 3.05 -18.52 16.39
C MET A 1 4.52 -18.56 16.76
N THR A 2 5.32 -19.41 16.14
CA THR A 2 6.77 -19.39 16.30
C THR A 2 7.29 -18.12 15.66
N PRO A 3 8.12 -17.30 16.34
CA PRO A 3 8.71 -16.13 15.74
C PRO A 3 9.51 -16.57 14.51
N SER A 4 9.36 -15.82 13.41
CA SER A 4 10.21 -15.96 12.23
C SER A 4 11.66 -15.96 12.68
N THR A 5 12.33 -17.10 12.59
CA THR A 5 13.79 -17.16 12.75
C THR A 5 14.35 -16.23 11.66
N GLY A 6 15.10 -15.22 12.07
CA GLY A 6 15.80 -14.32 11.16
C GLY A 6 16.60 -15.09 10.11
N PRO A 7 17.13 -14.43 9.08
CA PRO A 7 17.87 -15.10 8.03
C PRO A 7 19.02 -15.92 8.62
N GLY A 8 19.13 -17.16 8.16
CA GLY A 8 20.16 -18.07 8.71
C GLY A 8 21.58 -17.52 8.46
N PRO A 9 22.57 -17.90 9.30
CA PRO A 9 23.94 -17.40 9.19
C PRO A 9 24.56 -17.52 7.78
N ALA A 10 24.16 -18.55 7.04
CA ALA A 10 24.63 -18.76 5.66
C ALA A 10 24.14 -17.66 4.70
N LEU A 11 22.91 -17.18 4.85
CA LEU A 11 22.39 -16.06 4.04
C LEU A 11 23.11 -14.77 4.39
N GLU A 12 23.33 -14.47 5.66
CA GLU A 12 24.04 -13.25 6.08
C GLU A 12 25.48 -13.24 5.56
N ALA A 13 26.22 -14.35 5.68
CA ALA A 13 27.56 -14.46 5.13
C ALA A 13 27.60 -14.27 3.60
N ARG A 14 26.57 -14.77 2.91
CA ARG A 14 26.43 -14.55 1.46
C ARG A 14 26.14 -13.08 1.15
N ILE A 15 25.24 -12.43 1.88
CA ILE A 15 24.95 -10.99 1.71
C ILE A 15 26.23 -10.16 1.90
N ASP A 16 27.00 -10.44 2.96
CA ASP A 16 28.28 -9.75 3.20
C ASP A 16 29.25 -9.91 2.02
N ALA A 17 29.35 -11.11 1.46
CA ALA A 17 30.18 -11.36 0.27
C ALA A 17 29.67 -10.60 -0.97
N LEU A 18 28.37 -10.41 -1.13
CA LEU A 18 27.79 -9.64 -2.23
C LEU A 18 28.03 -8.14 -2.04
N VAL A 19 27.86 -7.61 -0.83
CA VAL A 19 28.14 -6.19 -0.50
C VAL A 19 29.61 -5.85 -0.79
N ALA A 20 30.54 -6.74 -0.43
CA ALA A 20 31.98 -6.55 -0.67
C ALA A 20 32.36 -6.51 -2.17
N ARG A 21 31.50 -6.96 -3.07
CA ARG A 21 31.70 -6.91 -4.53
C ARG A 21 31.27 -5.58 -5.16
N LEU A 22 30.55 -4.74 -4.42
CA LEU A 22 30.03 -3.47 -4.91
C LEU A 22 30.95 -2.33 -4.54
N ASP A 23 31.25 -1.48 -5.51
CA ASP A 23 31.85 -0.17 -5.25
C ASP A 23 30.85 0.79 -4.59
N LEU A 24 31.34 1.90 -4.09
CA LEU A 24 30.52 2.87 -3.36
C LEU A 24 29.38 3.44 -4.22
N GLU A 25 29.65 3.73 -5.50
CA GLU A 25 28.66 4.27 -6.44
C GLU A 25 27.50 3.31 -6.65
N ARG A 26 27.79 2.02 -6.84
CA ARG A 26 26.75 0.99 -6.97
C ARG A 26 25.97 0.81 -5.68
N LYS A 27 26.65 0.78 -4.52
CA LYS A 27 26.00 0.71 -3.21
C LYS A 27 25.00 1.86 -3.04
N VAL A 28 25.44 3.10 -3.27
CA VAL A 28 24.60 4.30 -3.12
C VAL A 28 23.46 4.31 -4.12
N ARG A 29 23.69 3.92 -5.38
CA ARG A 29 22.64 3.82 -6.41
C ARG A 29 21.51 2.89 -5.98
N LEU A 30 21.83 1.78 -5.31
CA LEU A 30 20.82 0.82 -4.82
C LEU A 30 19.92 1.39 -3.72
N LEU A 31 20.33 2.45 -3.04
CA LEU A 31 19.60 3.01 -1.90
C LEU A 31 18.59 4.12 -2.27
N THR A 32 18.41 4.38 -3.57
CA THR A 32 17.36 5.27 -4.09
C THR A 32 16.54 4.54 -5.14
N GLY A 33 15.26 4.87 -5.28
CA GLY A 33 14.40 4.29 -6.32
C GLY A 33 14.95 4.51 -7.74
N ALA A 34 14.68 3.58 -8.63
CA ALA A 34 14.94 3.73 -10.06
C ALA A 34 13.83 4.52 -10.77
N SER A 35 12.61 4.46 -10.25
CA SER A 35 11.42 5.15 -10.73
C SER A 35 10.49 5.50 -9.54
N ALA A 36 9.25 5.89 -9.86
CA ALA A 36 8.23 6.10 -8.82
C ALA A 36 7.92 4.82 -8.03
N TRP A 37 8.08 3.63 -8.62
CA TRP A 37 7.62 2.37 -8.05
C TRP A 37 8.65 1.25 -8.08
N THR A 38 9.87 1.48 -8.57
CA THR A 38 10.86 0.41 -8.74
C THR A 38 12.18 0.74 -8.05
N THR A 39 12.87 -0.31 -7.60
CA THR A 39 14.25 -0.23 -7.16
C THR A 39 15.20 -0.43 -8.35
N HIS A 40 16.48 -0.08 -8.18
CA HIS A 40 17.48 -0.50 -9.15
C HIS A 40 17.78 -2.00 -9.05
N GLY A 41 17.97 -2.66 -10.21
CA GLY A 41 18.64 -3.94 -10.27
C GLY A 41 20.18 -3.78 -10.30
N GLU A 42 20.89 -4.85 -9.91
CA GLU A 42 22.36 -4.91 -9.97
C GLU A 42 22.82 -6.32 -10.39
N PRO A 43 23.06 -6.52 -11.70
CA PRO A 43 23.43 -7.84 -12.23
C PRO A 43 24.73 -8.40 -11.63
N ALA A 44 25.66 -7.54 -11.20
CA ALA A 44 26.93 -7.98 -10.60
C ALA A 44 26.73 -8.82 -9.33
N VAL A 45 25.59 -8.65 -8.64
CA VAL A 45 25.24 -9.44 -7.45
C VAL A 45 23.98 -10.28 -7.65
N GLY A 46 23.46 -10.36 -8.88
CA GLY A 46 22.25 -11.14 -9.19
C GLY A 46 20.97 -10.54 -8.62
N LEU A 47 20.94 -9.23 -8.35
CA LEU A 47 19.78 -8.50 -7.86
C LEU A 47 18.93 -8.03 -9.06
N ARG A 48 17.67 -8.47 -9.15
CA ARG A 48 16.70 -7.83 -10.03
C ARG A 48 16.05 -6.61 -9.38
N ALA A 49 15.50 -5.72 -10.19
CA ALA A 49 14.64 -4.65 -9.67
C ALA A 49 13.42 -5.25 -8.94
N MET A 50 13.05 -4.62 -7.82
CA MET A 50 11.83 -4.90 -7.08
C MET A 50 10.78 -3.84 -7.39
N VAL A 51 9.50 -4.25 -7.39
CA VAL A 51 8.36 -3.37 -7.61
C VAL A 51 7.65 -3.13 -6.28
N LEU A 52 7.44 -1.86 -5.94
CA LEU A 52 6.62 -1.43 -4.82
C LEU A 52 5.22 -1.07 -5.34
N SER A 53 4.19 -1.32 -4.56
CA SER A 53 2.81 -0.99 -4.92
C SER A 53 2.04 -0.44 -3.74
N ASP A 54 1.34 0.66 -3.97
CA ASP A 54 0.31 1.11 -3.03
C ASP A 54 -0.83 0.10 -2.92
N GLY A 55 -1.58 0.19 -1.82
CA GLY A 55 -2.85 -0.46 -1.66
C GLY A 55 -3.04 -1.28 -0.39
N PRO A 56 -3.27 -0.66 0.80
CA PRO A 56 -3.61 -1.41 2.02
C PRO A 56 -4.97 -2.13 1.94
N ALA A 57 -5.88 -1.73 1.05
CA ALA A 57 -7.19 -2.35 0.84
C ALA A 57 -7.35 -2.99 -0.55
N GLY A 58 -6.25 -3.25 -1.25
CA GLY A 58 -6.15 -3.83 -2.58
C GLY A 58 -4.75 -3.61 -3.12
N VAL A 59 -4.43 -4.07 -4.30
CA VAL A 59 -3.10 -3.86 -4.92
C VAL A 59 -3.25 -3.00 -6.16
N ARG A 60 -2.68 -1.78 -6.13
CA ARG A 60 -2.72 -0.89 -7.29
C ARG A 60 -1.90 -1.45 -8.46
N GLY A 61 -0.67 -1.89 -8.18
CA GLY A 61 0.32 -2.22 -9.20
C GLY A 61 0.96 -0.96 -9.78
N GLN A 62 1.61 -1.11 -10.94
CA GLN A 62 2.25 0.00 -11.65
C GLN A 62 1.27 0.77 -12.56
N VAL A 63 0.10 0.22 -12.82
CA VAL A 63 -0.97 0.81 -13.64
C VAL A 63 -2.19 1.03 -12.77
N ASP A 64 -2.70 2.27 -12.71
CA ASP A 64 -3.86 2.66 -11.89
C ASP A 64 -5.07 2.99 -12.78
N ASP A 65 -5.55 2.00 -13.50
CA ASP A 65 -6.75 2.12 -14.35
C ASP A 65 -7.47 0.77 -14.55
N GLU A 66 -8.49 0.78 -15.42
CA GLU A 66 -9.34 -0.36 -15.72
C GLU A 66 -8.61 -1.56 -16.35
N ARG A 67 -7.39 -1.37 -16.83
CA ARG A 67 -6.56 -2.45 -17.40
C ARG A 67 -5.91 -3.31 -16.30
N SER A 68 -5.88 -2.82 -15.07
CA SER A 68 -5.24 -3.44 -13.92
C SER A 68 -6.15 -3.46 -12.70
N THR A 69 -7.25 -4.22 -12.79
CA THR A 69 -8.20 -4.39 -11.69
C THR A 69 -7.61 -5.17 -10.51
N SER A 70 -8.21 -5.05 -9.34
CA SER A 70 -7.79 -5.73 -8.11
C SER A 70 -8.99 -6.14 -7.26
N ALA A 71 -8.81 -7.19 -6.48
CA ALA A 71 -9.67 -7.41 -5.33
C ALA A 71 -9.66 -6.14 -4.45
N ASN A 72 -10.84 -5.64 -4.10
CA ASN A 72 -11.01 -4.49 -3.23
C ASN A 72 -11.57 -4.96 -1.88
N LEU A 73 -10.73 -4.94 -0.86
CA LEU A 73 -11.09 -5.35 0.49
C LEU A 73 -12.02 -4.29 1.14
N PRO A 74 -12.80 -4.67 2.14
CA PRO A 74 -13.39 -3.70 3.06
C PRO A 74 -12.32 -2.75 3.61
N SER A 75 -12.73 -1.54 4.04
CA SER A 75 -11.77 -0.59 4.60
C SER A 75 -10.98 -1.21 5.76
N PRO A 76 -9.74 -0.80 5.99
CA PRO A 76 -8.97 -1.25 7.16
C PRO A 76 -9.73 -1.09 8.48
N THR A 77 -10.50 -0.01 8.65
CA THR A 77 -11.39 0.16 9.80
C THR A 77 -12.43 -0.95 9.93
N ALA A 78 -13.05 -1.37 8.81
CA ALA A 78 -13.98 -2.50 8.82
C ALA A 78 -13.26 -3.83 9.10
N LEU A 79 -12.03 -4.01 8.61
CA LEU A 79 -11.21 -5.18 8.94
C LEU A 79 -10.90 -5.25 10.44
N ALA A 80 -10.54 -4.13 11.06
CA ALA A 80 -10.32 -4.08 12.50
C ALA A 80 -11.61 -4.35 13.30
N ALA A 81 -12.76 -3.84 12.82
CA ALA A 81 -14.06 -4.08 13.45
C ALA A 81 -14.49 -5.55 13.44
N THR A 82 -13.87 -6.42 12.65
CA THR A 82 -14.12 -7.87 12.70
C THR A 82 -13.57 -8.52 13.96
N TRP A 83 -12.51 -7.98 14.55
CA TRP A 83 -11.73 -8.58 15.66
C TRP A 83 -11.21 -9.98 15.34
N ASP A 84 -11.18 -10.37 14.07
CA ASP A 84 -10.80 -11.70 13.59
C ASP A 84 -9.45 -11.67 12.86
N GLU A 85 -8.39 -11.97 13.62
CA GLU A 85 -7.01 -12.05 13.08
C GLU A 85 -6.89 -13.12 11.98
N SER A 86 -7.60 -14.25 12.13
CA SER A 86 -7.54 -15.35 11.15
C SER A 86 -8.17 -14.94 9.81
N LEU A 87 -9.25 -14.18 9.85
CA LEU A 87 -9.87 -13.62 8.66
C LEU A 87 -8.92 -12.63 7.98
N VAL A 88 -8.31 -11.72 8.75
CA VAL A 88 -7.39 -10.72 8.23
C VAL A 88 -6.11 -11.36 7.66
N GLU A 89 -5.58 -12.41 8.27
CA GLU A 89 -4.46 -13.18 7.71
C GLU A 89 -4.83 -13.81 6.35
N ARG A 90 -6.03 -14.38 6.21
CA ARG A 90 -6.51 -14.90 4.90
C ARG A 90 -6.63 -13.82 3.85
N LEU A 91 -7.12 -12.62 4.23
CA LEU A 91 -7.17 -11.47 3.33
C LEU A 91 -5.76 -10.97 2.97
N GLY A 92 -4.81 -11.01 3.89
CA GLY A 92 -3.40 -10.75 3.61
C GLY A 92 -2.83 -11.70 2.57
N ARG A 93 -3.15 -13.00 2.62
CA ARG A 93 -2.77 -13.99 1.58
C ARG A 93 -3.41 -13.67 0.22
N LEU A 94 -4.65 -13.21 0.20
CA LEU A 94 -5.29 -12.72 -1.03
C LEU A 94 -4.54 -11.52 -1.61
N LEU A 95 -4.16 -10.55 -0.78
CA LEU A 95 -3.38 -9.39 -1.24
C LEU A 95 -2.01 -9.80 -1.78
N ALA A 96 -1.36 -10.79 -1.18
CA ALA A 96 -0.11 -11.33 -1.71
C ALA A 96 -0.29 -11.97 -3.09
N ALA A 97 -1.37 -12.73 -3.30
CA ALA A 97 -1.69 -13.30 -4.61
C ALA A 97 -1.94 -12.20 -5.66
N GLU A 98 -2.69 -11.15 -5.30
CA GLU A 98 -2.91 -9.97 -6.16
C GLU A 98 -1.59 -9.23 -6.47
N ALA A 99 -0.72 -9.04 -5.47
CA ALA A 99 0.58 -8.42 -5.66
C ALA A 99 1.47 -9.23 -6.61
N ARG A 100 1.52 -10.55 -6.44
CA ARG A 100 2.25 -11.45 -7.34
C ARG A 100 1.70 -11.39 -8.76
N ARG A 101 0.38 -11.41 -8.94
CA ARG A 101 -0.27 -11.26 -10.24
C ARG A 101 0.13 -9.97 -10.95
N LYS A 102 0.31 -8.90 -10.18
CA LYS A 102 0.73 -7.57 -10.67
C LYS A 102 2.25 -7.33 -10.64
N HIS A 103 3.03 -8.38 -10.40
CA HIS A 103 4.49 -8.33 -10.31
C HIS A 103 5.03 -7.41 -9.20
N ALA A 104 4.23 -7.09 -8.18
CA ALA A 104 4.66 -6.32 -7.03
C ALA A 104 5.37 -7.23 -6.00
N ASP A 105 6.52 -6.77 -5.52
CA ASP A 105 7.34 -7.46 -4.51
C ASP A 105 7.10 -6.91 -3.11
N VAL A 106 6.71 -5.63 -3.02
CA VAL A 106 6.48 -4.91 -1.77
C VAL A 106 5.13 -4.23 -1.83
N LEU A 107 4.26 -4.57 -0.88
CA LEU A 107 2.96 -3.93 -0.69
C LEU A 107 3.07 -2.86 0.40
N LEU A 108 2.69 -1.61 0.08
CA LEU A 108 2.73 -0.47 0.99
C LEU A 108 1.49 -0.46 1.90
N GLY A 109 1.47 -1.36 2.83
CA GLY A 109 0.44 -1.58 3.84
C GLY A 109 0.83 -2.67 4.83
N PRO A 110 0.23 -2.70 6.03
CA PRO A 110 -0.94 -1.92 6.48
C PRO A 110 -0.58 -0.53 7.02
N THR A 111 -1.61 0.35 7.09
CA THR A 111 -1.53 1.64 7.78
C THR A 111 -2.03 1.48 9.20
N VAL A 112 -1.14 1.71 10.18
CA VAL A 112 -1.43 1.51 11.62
C VAL A 112 -1.37 2.79 12.43
N ASN A 113 -1.41 3.97 11.77
CA ASN A 113 -1.61 5.22 12.47
C ASN A 113 -2.98 5.24 13.14
N LEU A 114 -3.11 5.93 14.27
CA LEU A 114 -4.31 5.89 15.10
C LEU A 114 -5.38 6.86 14.60
N GLN A 115 -6.63 6.44 14.69
CA GLN A 115 -7.81 7.27 14.43
C GLN A 115 -8.07 8.19 15.63
N ARG A 116 -7.20 9.14 15.84
CA ARG A 116 -7.14 9.98 17.04
C ARG A 116 -8.26 11.01 17.12
N THR A 117 -8.72 11.51 15.99
CA THR A 117 -9.79 12.53 15.87
C THR A 117 -10.54 12.31 14.57
N PRO A 118 -11.85 12.67 14.47
CA PRO A 118 -12.60 12.52 13.22
C PRO A 118 -12.03 13.28 12.02
N LEU A 119 -11.12 14.23 12.26
CA LEU A 119 -10.57 15.15 11.27
C LEU A 119 -9.20 14.71 10.72
N GLY A 120 -8.76 13.47 10.94
CA GLY A 120 -7.43 12.98 10.56
C GLY A 120 -7.13 12.97 9.06
N GLY A 121 -8.14 12.89 8.21
CA GLY A 121 -7.99 12.96 6.74
C GLY A 121 -7.73 11.62 6.04
N ARG A 122 -7.11 10.63 6.72
CA ARG A 122 -6.77 9.30 6.15
C ARG A 122 -7.32 8.13 6.98
N HIS A 123 -8.39 8.35 7.75
CA HIS A 123 -8.96 7.31 8.61
C HIS A 123 -9.52 6.11 7.84
N PHE A 124 -9.92 6.30 6.59
CA PHE A 124 -10.41 5.22 5.73
C PHE A 124 -9.34 4.14 5.44
N GLU A 125 -8.08 4.42 5.67
CA GLU A 125 -6.98 3.44 5.53
C GLU A 125 -6.37 3.01 6.85
N CYS A 126 -6.79 3.58 7.99
CA CYS A 126 -6.33 3.22 9.32
C CYS A 126 -7.22 2.14 9.94
N LEU A 127 -6.64 1.32 10.80
CA LEU A 127 -7.32 0.19 11.41
C LEU A 127 -8.26 0.63 12.54
N SER A 128 -7.75 1.32 13.57
CA SER A 128 -8.50 1.64 14.77
C SER A 128 -7.94 2.88 15.50
N GLU A 129 -8.69 3.38 16.47
CA GLU A 129 -8.21 4.30 17.50
C GLU A 129 -7.45 3.55 18.62
N ASP A 130 -7.71 2.25 18.79
CA ASP A 130 -7.08 1.40 19.80
C ASP A 130 -5.73 0.87 19.28
N PRO A 131 -4.60 1.19 19.95
CA PRO A 131 -3.28 0.76 19.54
C PRO A 131 -3.08 -0.77 19.64
N LEU A 132 -3.74 -1.45 20.59
CA LEU A 132 -3.66 -2.89 20.71
C LEU A 132 -4.37 -3.59 19.56
N LEU A 133 -5.59 -3.17 19.24
CA LEU A 133 -6.37 -3.71 18.12
C LEU A 133 -5.65 -3.45 16.79
N SER A 134 -5.18 -2.21 16.57
CA SER A 134 -4.39 -1.85 15.38
C SER A 134 -3.14 -2.72 15.24
N GLY A 135 -2.44 -2.98 16.35
CA GLY A 135 -1.25 -3.83 16.36
C GLY A 135 -1.56 -5.29 16.05
N ARG A 136 -2.59 -5.88 16.67
CA ARG A 136 -2.96 -7.29 16.47
C ARG A 136 -3.46 -7.57 15.06
N ILE A 137 -4.41 -6.77 14.58
CA ILE A 137 -4.96 -6.89 13.23
C ILE A 137 -3.88 -6.56 12.18
N GLY A 138 -3.05 -5.54 12.43
CA GLY A 138 -1.91 -5.22 11.57
C GLY A 138 -0.88 -6.35 11.49
N ALA A 139 -0.58 -7.01 12.60
CA ALA A 139 0.34 -8.16 12.61
C ALA A 139 -0.21 -9.35 11.82
N ALA A 140 -1.50 -9.65 11.94
CA ALA A 140 -2.17 -10.69 11.14
C ALA A 140 -2.15 -10.36 9.63
N TYR A 141 -2.38 -9.08 9.27
CA TYR A 141 -2.25 -8.62 7.89
C TYR A 141 -0.83 -8.85 7.36
N VAL A 142 0.20 -8.43 8.11
CA VAL A 142 1.61 -8.62 7.76
C VAL A 142 1.93 -10.09 7.56
N ALA A 143 1.54 -10.94 8.52
CA ALA A 143 1.78 -12.39 8.45
C ALA A 143 1.15 -13.00 7.18
N GLY A 144 -0.09 -12.60 6.86
CA GLY A 144 -0.79 -13.09 5.66
C GLY A 144 -0.11 -12.68 4.37
N VAL A 145 0.27 -11.41 4.22
CA VAL A 145 0.96 -10.89 3.02
C VAL A 145 2.31 -11.57 2.85
N GLN A 146 3.11 -11.67 3.91
CA GLN A 146 4.46 -12.23 3.85
C GLN A 146 4.48 -13.75 3.67
N ALA A 147 3.44 -14.46 4.12
CA ALA A 147 3.27 -15.87 3.83
C ALA A 147 3.12 -16.16 2.32
N GLY A 148 2.68 -15.19 1.52
CA GLY A 148 2.67 -15.26 0.04
C GLY A 148 3.96 -14.77 -0.62
N GLY A 149 5.03 -14.51 0.13
CA GLY A 149 6.34 -14.08 -0.39
C GLY A 149 6.38 -12.64 -0.89
N VAL A 150 5.45 -11.78 -0.46
CA VAL A 150 5.42 -10.35 -0.72
C VAL A 150 5.75 -9.61 0.58
N ALA A 151 6.57 -8.57 0.51
CA ALA A 151 6.86 -7.78 1.70
C ALA A 151 5.69 -6.88 2.07
N ALA A 152 5.26 -6.92 3.33
CA ALA A 152 4.34 -5.94 3.88
C ALA A 152 5.12 -4.75 4.46
N THR A 153 4.53 -3.55 4.39
CA THR A 153 5.13 -2.30 4.86
C THR A 153 4.30 -1.69 5.97
N ALA A 154 4.80 -1.75 7.19
CA ALA A 154 4.18 -1.06 8.33
C ALA A 154 4.31 0.46 8.16
N LYS A 155 3.21 1.19 8.08
CA LYS A 155 3.23 2.64 7.81
C LYS A 155 2.20 3.41 8.63
N HIS A 156 2.43 4.71 8.85
CA HIS A 156 3.62 5.50 8.58
C HIS A 156 4.33 5.76 9.91
N TYR A 157 5.55 5.33 10.04
CA TYR A 157 6.33 5.39 11.29
C TYR A 157 6.90 6.79 11.49
N VAL A 158 6.47 7.57 12.45
CA VAL A 158 5.42 7.39 13.46
C VAL A 158 4.61 8.69 13.65
N ALA A 159 3.42 8.55 14.26
CA ALA A 159 2.55 9.68 14.62
C ALA A 159 2.06 10.53 13.42
N ASN A 160 1.80 9.91 12.27
CA ASN A 160 1.17 10.56 11.12
C ASN A 160 -0.37 10.43 11.21
N ASP A 161 -0.97 11.11 12.21
CA ASP A 161 -2.40 11.02 12.50
C ASP A 161 -3.20 12.20 11.92
N SER A 162 -2.53 13.15 11.28
CA SER A 162 -3.13 14.32 10.63
C SER A 162 -2.51 14.57 9.28
N GLU A 163 -3.33 14.93 8.31
CA GLU A 163 -2.89 15.33 6.97
C GLU A 163 -2.64 16.85 6.85
N THR A 164 -3.07 17.64 7.84
CA THR A 164 -2.79 19.07 7.87
C THR A 164 -1.30 19.30 8.06
N ASP A 165 -0.70 19.99 7.09
CA ASP A 165 0.74 20.28 7.05
C ASP A 165 1.65 19.05 7.24
N ARG A 166 1.21 17.88 6.79
CA ARG A 166 1.90 16.59 7.03
C ARG A 166 3.37 16.59 6.64
N PHE A 167 3.76 17.42 5.68
CA PHE A 167 5.17 17.53 5.24
C PHE A 167 6.03 18.38 6.20
N THR A 168 5.44 19.19 7.06
CA THR A 168 6.16 20.19 7.87
C THR A 168 5.81 20.15 9.34
N VAL A 169 4.70 19.52 9.73
CA VAL A 169 4.28 19.43 11.13
C VAL A 169 5.33 18.69 11.96
N ASP A 170 5.61 19.22 13.15
CA ASP A 170 6.42 18.56 14.17
C ASP A 170 5.52 18.17 15.35
N VAL A 171 5.22 16.88 15.45
CA VAL A 171 4.36 16.32 16.49
C VAL A 171 5.08 16.37 17.83
N ARG A 172 4.48 17.06 18.82
CA ARG A 172 4.99 17.12 20.18
C ARG A 172 4.26 16.11 21.06
N VAL A 173 5.01 15.17 21.58
CA VAL A 173 4.46 14.07 22.38
C VAL A 173 5.47 13.64 23.44
N ASP A 174 5.00 13.36 24.65
CA ASP A 174 5.86 12.83 25.72
C ASP A 174 6.23 11.35 25.46
N GLU A 175 7.30 10.90 26.09
CA GLU A 175 7.87 9.56 25.89
C GLU A 175 6.87 8.44 26.21
N ARG A 176 6.10 8.57 27.29
CA ARG A 176 5.13 7.57 27.70
C ARG A 176 4.01 7.42 26.67
N THR A 177 3.41 8.54 26.27
CA THR A 177 2.36 8.57 25.24
C THR A 177 2.88 8.04 23.90
N LEU A 178 4.11 8.42 23.51
CA LEU A 178 4.73 7.92 22.29
C LEU A 178 4.85 6.40 22.31
N ARG A 179 5.35 5.81 23.40
CA ARG A 179 5.57 4.36 23.53
C ARG A 179 4.27 3.57 23.69
N GLU A 180 3.38 4.03 24.55
CA GLU A 180 2.16 3.26 24.88
C GLU A 180 1.09 3.32 23.78
N LEU A 181 1.06 4.41 22.98
CA LEU A 181 0.04 4.60 21.95
C LEU A 181 0.61 4.51 20.53
N TYR A 182 1.55 5.39 20.18
CA TYR A 182 1.95 5.56 18.77
C TYR A 182 2.95 4.52 18.28
N LEU A 183 3.87 4.10 19.13
CA LEU A 183 4.86 3.07 18.80
C LEU A 183 4.31 1.65 19.00
N ALA A 184 3.36 1.45 19.91
CA ALA A 184 2.83 0.14 20.26
C ALA A 184 2.29 -0.70 19.08
N PRO A 185 1.53 -0.14 18.10
CA PRO A 185 1.13 -0.91 16.92
C PRO A 185 2.34 -1.39 16.10
N PHE A 186 3.32 -0.53 15.88
CA PHE A 186 4.52 -0.85 15.09
C PHE A 186 5.38 -1.92 15.77
N GLU A 187 5.53 -1.87 17.09
CA GLU A 187 6.24 -2.90 17.85
C GLU A 187 5.62 -4.28 17.61
N ARG A 188 4.28 -4.38 17.62
CA ARG A 188 3.59 -5.64 17.32
C ARG A 188 3.77 -6.09 15.88
N LEU A 189 3.71 -5.18 14.90
CA LEU A 189 3.94 -5.54 13.51
C LEU A 189 5.36 -6.08 13.28
N VAL A 190 6.35 -5.54 14.02
CA VAL A 190 7.74 -6.01 13.96
C VAL A 190 7.91 -7.33 14.71
N ARG A 191 7.49 -7.39 15.98
CA ARG A 191 7.77 -8.55 16.87
C ARG A 191 6.84 -9.72 16.62
N ASP A 192 5.53 -9.46 16.45
CA ASP A 192 4.53 -10.51 16.29
C ASP A 192 4.26 -10.84 14.82
N GLY A 193 4.22 -9.81 13.95
CA GLY A 193 4.01 -9.96 12.50
C GLY A 193 5.27 -10.22 11.69
N GLY A 194 6.45 -9.91 12.23
CA GLY A 194 7.73 -10.08 11.55
C GLY A 194 7.86 -9.21 10.30
N ALA A 195 7.39 -7.97 10.34
CA ALA A 195 7.38 -7.05 9.19
C ALA A 195 8.76 -6.92 8.52
N TRP A 196 8.80 -6.96 7.18
CA TRP A 196 10.04 -6.84 6.42
C TRP A 196 10.34 -5.40 5.98
N VAL A 197 9.36 -4.52 5.96
CA VAL A 197 9.52 -3.11 5.61
C VAL A 197 8.76 -2.22 6.60
N VAL A 198 9.35 -1.09 6.95
CA VAL A 198 8.72 0.00 7.71
C VAL A 198 8.87 1.28 6.91
N MET A 199 7.81 2.08 6.78
CA MET A 199 7.86 3.36 6.08
C MET A 199 7.93 4.52 7.06
N ALA A 200 9.01 5.30 6.97
CA ALA A 200 9.17 6.53 7.76
C ALA A 200 8.19 7.62 7.26
N ALA A 201 7.49 8.24 8.19
CA ALA A 201 6.46 9.23 7.90
C ALA A 201 7.03 10.57 7.38
N TYR A 202 6.15 11.44 6.87
CA TYR A 202 6.50 12.79 6.42
C TYR A 202 6.83 13.75 7.56
N ASN A 203 6.07 13.66 8.66
CA ASN A 203 6.11 14.58 9.77
C ASN A 203 7.41 14.47 10.58
N GLY A 204 7.65 15.48 11.40
CA GLY A 204 8.60 15.42 12.48
C GLY A 204 7.96 14.90 13.77
N VAL A 205 8.80 14.41 14.68
CA VAL A 205 8.43 14.09 16.07
C VAL A 205 9.49 14.65 16.99
N ASN A 206 9.06 15.49 17.93
CA ASN A 206 9.91 16.10 18.95
C ASN A 206 11.17 16.79 18.40
N GLY A 207 11.05 17.45 17.24
CA GLY A 207 12.11 18.25 16.63
C GLY A 207 12.97 17.53 15.59
N SER A 208 12.67 16.26 15.29
CA SER A 208 13.38 15.51 14.24
C SER A 208 12.40 15.00 13.19
N THR A 209 12.65 15.28 11.91
CA THR A 209 11.86 14.66 10.82
C THR A 209 12.04 13.16 10.83
N MET A 210 10.99 12.39 10.50
CA MET A 210 11.03 10.94 10.70
C MET A 210 12.10 10.24 9.86
N THR A 211 12.46 10.75 8.69
CA THR A 211 13.56 10.22 7.89
C THR A 211 14.96 10.42 8.49
N GLU A 212 15.08 11.24 9.53
CA GLU A 212 16.31 11.56 10.26
C GLU A 212 16.22 11.20 11.75
N SER A 213 15.08 10.65 12.16
CA SER A 213 14.76 10.45 13.57
C SER A 213 15.62 9.35 14.22
N PRO A 214 16.11 9.58 15.44
CA PRO A 214 16.74 8.54 16.24
C PRO A 214 15.79 7.36 16.54
N LEU A 215 14.48 7.55 16.46
CA LEU A 215 13.48 6.49 16.65
C LEU A 215 13.59 5.37 15.61
N LEU A 216 14.24 5.60 14.45
CA LEU A 216 14.54 4.58 13.46
C LEU A 216 15.66 3.62 13.93
N ALA A 217 16.60 4.12 14.72
CA ALA A 217 17.64 3.30 15.31
C ALA A 217 17.13 2.63 16.59
N ASP A 218 16.49 3.38 17.46
CA ASP A 218 15.99 2.94 18.75
C ASP A 218 14.64 3.64 19.05
N PRO A 219 13.52 2.92 19.22
CA PRO A 219 13.47 1.48 19.50
C PRO A 219 13.43 0.55 18.28
N LEU A 220 13.15 1.03 17.07
CA LEU A 220 12.79 0.19 15.92
C LEU A 220 13.83 -0.92 15.63
N LYS A 221 15.07 -0.54 15.28
CA LYS A 221 16.08 -1.54 14.90
C LYS A 221 16.71 -2.23 16.09
N ARG A 222 17.03 -1.50 17.14
CA ARG A 222 17.83 -2.00 18.27
C ARG A 222 16.99 -2.73 19.30
N GLU A 223 15.99 -2.06 19.86
CA GLU A 223 15.16 -2.63 20.94
C GLU A 223 14.22 -3.73 20.42
N TRP A 224 13.58 -3.51 19.25
CA TRP A 224 12.64 -4.47 18.68
C TRP A 224 13.29 -5.51 17.77
N GLY A 225 14.57 -5.33 17.42
CA GLY A 225 15.31 -6.25 16.56
C GLY A 225 14.87 -6.24 15.10
N PHE A 226 14.36 -5.10 14.61
CA PHE A 226 13.93 -4.99 13.22
C PHE A 226 15.12 -5.15 12.26
N ASP A 227 15.13 -6.22 11.49
CA ASP A 227 16.17 -6.58 10.54
C ASP A 227 15.84 -6.21 9.07
N GLY A 228 14.63 -5.69 8.84
CA GLY A 228 14.15 -5.29 7.53
C GLY A 228 14.64 -3.92 7.05
N VAL A 229 13.96 -3.37 6.05
CA VAL A 229 14.26 -2.09 5.39
C VAL A 229 13.37 -0.99 5.93
N VAL A 230 13.96 0.13 6.33
CA VAL A 230 13.23 1.38 6.54
C VAL A 230 13.23 2.18 5.24
N VAL A 231 12.09 2.29 4.59
CA VAL A 231 11.88 3.12 3.39
C VAL A 231 11.32 4.49 3.79
N SER A 232 11.68 5.55 3.08
CA SER A 232 11.01 6.85 3.22
C SER A 232 9.60 6.81 2.62
N ASP A 233 8.67 7.58 3.15
CA ASP A 233 7.50 7.95 2.37
C ASP A 233 7.94 8.77 1.14
N TRP A 234 7.08 8.86 0.11
CA TRP A 234 7.42 9.43 -1.21
C TRP A 234 7.81 10.91 -1.09
N SER A 235 9.09 11.21 -1.39
CA SER A 235 9.70 12.54 -1.23
C SER A 235 9.82 13.05 0.23
N ALA A 236 9.74 12.17 1.22
CA ALA A 236 9.88 12.54 2.62
C ALA A 236 11.33 12.89 3.01
N THR A 237 12.31 12.33 2.34
CA THR A 237 13.74 12.55 2.62
C THR A 237 14.19 13.90 2.08
N ARG A 238 14.74 14.77 2.94
CA ARG A 238 15.10 16.15 2.61
C ARG A 238 16.58 16.47 2.73
N SER A 239 17.34 15.61 3.38
CA SER A 239 18.78 15.81 3.60
C SER A 239 19.59 14.64 3.07
N THR A 240 20.85 14.88 2.74
CA THR A 240 21.79 13.84 2.36
C THR A 240 22.41 13.20 3.59
N GLU A 241 23.15 13.96 4.39
CA GLU A 241 23.96 13.43 5.48
C GLU A 241 23.13 12.99 6.70
N ALA A 242 22.20 13.83 7.16
CA ALA A 242 21.42 13.54 8.35
C ALA A 242 20.58 12.27 8.18
N SER A 243 19.89 12.13 7.04
CA SER A 243 19.11 10.92 6.74
C SER A 243 20.00 9.68 6.49
N ALA A 244 21.19 9.86 5.89
CA ALA A 244 22.12 8.76 5.67
C ALA A 244 22.77 8.27 6.98
N ARG A 245 23.03 9.16 7.92
CA ARG A 245 23.53 8.83 9.27
C ARG A 245 22.46 8.23 10.16
N ALA A 246 21.19 8.60 9.94
CA ALA A 246 20.05 7.96 10.58
C ALA A 246 19.88 6.52 10.09
N ALA A 247 18.97 5.79 10.72
CA ALA A 247 18.70 4.42 10.37
C ALA A 247 17.69 4.26 9.20
N LEU A 248 17.48 5.30 8.38
CA LEU A 248 16.77 5.21 7.10
C LEU A 248 17.60 4.37 6.13
N ASP A 249 16.99 3.43 5.40
CA ASP A 249 17.72 2.51 4.54
C ASP A 249 17.50 2.75 3.04
N PHE A 250 16.34 3.25 2.65
CA PHE A 250 15.96 3.36 1.24
C PHE A 250 15.10 4.61 0.99
N VAL A 251 15.44 5.37 -0.05
CA VAL A 251 14.78 6.62 -0.41
C VAL A 251 13.88 6.43 -1.61
N MET A 252 12.61 6.79 -1.45
CA MET A 252 11.62 6.82 -2.53
C MET A 252 11.02 8.22 -2.70
N PRO A 253 10.57 8.56 -3.90
CA PRO A 253 10.74 7.87 -5.18
C PRO A 253 12.12 8.16 -5.79
N GLY A 254 12.43 7.46 -6.88
CA GLY A 254 13.59 7.76 -7.71
C GLY A 254 13.20 8.29 -9.09
N PRO A 255 14.17 8.52 -10.01
CA PRO A 255 15.61 8.35 -9.82
C PRO A 255 16.29 9.51 -9.10
N GLN A 256 15.59 10.63 -8.89
CA GLN A 256 16.11 11.83 -8.23
C GLN A 256 15.82 11.77 -6.72
N GLY A 257 16.73 12.33 -5.93
CA GLY A 257 16.58 12.36 -4.48
C GLY A 257 17.78 13.04 -3.82
N PRO A 258 17.79 13.16 -2.48
CA PRO A 258 18.89 13.81 -1.76
C PRO A 258 20.15 12.92 -1.64
N TRP A 259 20.07 11.63 -2.02
CA TRP A 259 21.21 10.72 -2.06
C TRP A 259 21.81 10.69 -3.48
N GLY A 260 22.46 9.63 -3.92
CA GLY A 260 23.13 9.60 -5.20
C GLY A 260 24.52 10.22 -5.13
N GLY A 261 24.90 11.06 -6.07
CA GLY A 261 26.24 11.68 -6.13
C GLY A 261 26.63 12.47 -4.88
N GLU A 262 25.69 13.15 -4.26
CA GLU A 262 25.89 13.89 -3.00
C GLU A 262 26.25 12.95 -1.84
N LEU A 263 25.62 11.78 -1.75
CA LEU A 263 25.95 10.79 -0.73
C LEU A 263 27.31 10.15 -0.99
N VAL A 264 27.67 9.87 -2.26
CA VAL A 264 29.00 9.39 -2.62
C VAL A 264 30.07 10.39 -2.18
N ALA A 265 29.86 11.69 -2.45
CA ALA A 265 30.78 12.75 -2.03
C ALA A 265 30.90 12.80 -0.49
N ALA A 266 29.76 12.77 0.21
CA ALA A 266 29.72 12.80 1.68
C ALA A 266 30.47 11.61 2.32
N VAL A 267 30.41 10.42 1.71
CA VAL A 267 31.17 9.26 2.19
C VAL A 267 32.65 9.43 1.93
N ARG A 268 33.06 9.86 0.73
CA ARG A 268 34.47 10.08 0.38
C ARG A 268 35.17 11.14 1.23
N GLU A 269 34.43 12.14 1.64
CA GLU A 269 34.89 13.21 2.52
C GLU A 269 34.81 12.83 4.02
N GLY A 270 34.37 11.63 4.35
CA GLY A 270 34.29 11.14 5.73
C GLY A 270 33.10 11.74 6.54
N ARG A 271 32.18 12.46 5.89
CA ARG A 271 30.98 13.06 6.52
C ARG A 271 29.90 12.01 6.81
N VAL A 272 29.88 10.91 6.08
CA VAL A 272 29.04 9.72 6.30
C VAL A 272 29.94 8.49 6.32
N PRO A 273 29.87 7.63 7.34
CA PRO A 273 30.64 6.39 7.36
C PRO A 273 30.17 5.42 6.25
N GLU A 274 31.11 4.84 5.47
CA GLU A 274 30.76 3.84 4.46
C GLU A 274 30.06 2.62 5.08
N ALA A 275 30.41 2.24 6.30
CA ALA A 275 29.73 1.17 7.03
C ALA A 275 28.23 1.41 7.21
N ALA A 276 27.77 2.68 7.26
CA ALA A 276 26.34 2.99 7.28
C ALA A 276 25.68 2.71 5.93
N VAL A 277 26.38 2.93 4.81
CA VAL A 277 25.90 2.56 3.47
C VAL A 277 25.85 1.04 3.34
N ASP A 278 26.87 0.34 3.81
CA ASP A 278 26.95 -1.13 3.80
C ASP A 278 25.79 -1.78 4.56
N ASP A 279 25.45 -1.28 5.76
CA ASP A 279 24.31 -1.79 6.53
C ASP A 279 23.00 -1.67 5.76
N LYS A 280 22.77 -0.52 5.11
CA LYS A 280 21.57 -0.29 4.31
C LYS A 280 21.47 -1.24 3.11
N VAL A 281 22.60 -1.46 2.42
CA VAL A 281 22.66 -2.40 1.28
C VAL A 281 22.42 -3.83 1.76
N ARG A 282 22.99 -4.25 2.91
CA ARG A 282 22.69 -5.57 3.51
C ARG A 282 21.20 -5.78 3.73
N ARG A 283 20.53 -4.78 4.30
CA ARG A 283 19.08 -4.82 4.54
C ARG A 283 18.28 -4.93 3.25
N LEU A 284 18.65 -4.16 2.22
CA LEU A 284 18.03 -4.23 0.91
C LEU A 284 18.22 -5.61 0.25
N LEU A 285 19.40 -6.17 0.29
CA LEU A 285 19.69 -7.52 -0.24
C LEU A 285 18.95 -8.61 0.55
N ARG A 286 18.80 -8.46 1.86
CA ARG A 286 17.99 -9.34 2.70
C ARG A 286 16.51 -9.30 2.32
N LEU A 287 15.97 -8.10 2.09
CA LEU A 287 14.61 -7.94 1.55
C LEU A 287 14.48 -8.62 0.20
N ALA A 288 15.42 -8.38 -0.71
CA ALA A 288 15.45 -8.98 -2.04
C ALA A 288 15.49 -10.52 -1.99
N ALA A 289 16.26 -11.09 -1.05
CA ALA A 289 16.26 -12.53 -0.80
C ALA A 289 14.88 -13.05 -0.39
N ARG A 290 14.22 -12.36 0.56
CA ARG A 290 12.89 -12.74 1.08
C ARG A 290 11.81 -12.75 0.00
N VAL A 291 11.85 -11.79 -0.92
CA VAL A 291 10.83 -11.66 -1.99
C VAL A 291 11.22 -12.39 -3.28
N GLY A 292 12.34 -13.12 -3.30
CA GLY A 292 12.81 -13.85 -4.48
C GLY A 292 13.38 -12.94 -5.60
N ALA A 293 13.94 -11.79 -5.21
CA ALA A 293 14.60 -10.85 -6.13
C ALA A 293 16.13 -11.01 -6.18
N LEU A 294 16.70 -11.90 -5.38
CA LEU A 294 18.15 -12.16 -5.33
C LEU A 294 18.45 -13.56 -5.88
N ALA A 295 19.18 -13.65 -6.98
CA ALA A 295 19.48 -14.90 -7.67
C ALA A 295 20.24 -15.89 -6.78
N GLY A 296 19.90 -17.19 -6.91
CA GLY A 296 20.53 -18.29 -6.19
C GLY A 296 20.28 -18.28 -4.66
N VAL A 297 19.26 -17.60 -4.22
CA VAL A 297 18.75 -17.65 -2.84
C VAL A 297 17.29 -18.09 -2.94
N ASP A 298 16.93 -19.12 -2.17
CA ASP A 298 15.53 -19.51 -2.08
C ASP A 298 14.74 -18.42 -1.36
N PRO A 299 13.60 -17.98 -1.92
CA PRO A 299 12.78 -16.95 -1.29
C PRO A 299 12.15 -17.50 0.00
N ALA A 300 11.73 -16.60 0.89
CA ALA A 300 11.06 -16.95 2.14
C ALA A 300 9.74 -17.72 1.93
N ALA A 301 9.11 -17.56 0.76
CA ALA A 301 8.01 -18.37 0.28
C ALA A 301 8.15 -18.57 -1.24
N PRO A 302 7.73 -19.75 -1.80
CA PRO A 302 7.84 -20.00 -3.22
C PRO A 302 7.08 -18.93 -4.00
N ALA A 303 7.80 -18.27 -4.91
CA ALA A 303 7.15 -17.36 -5.85
C ALA A 303 6.35 -18.18 -6.85
N PRO A 304 5.05 -17.93 -7.05
CA PRO A 304 4.33 -18.51 -8.16
C PRO A 304 5.00 -18.07 -9.48
N ASP A 305 4.94 -18.92 -10.51
CA ASP A 305 5.45 -18.58 -11.84
C ASP A 305 4.91 -17.21 -12.28
N ARG A 306 5.82 -16.36 -12.74
CA ARG A 306 5.45 -15.05 -13.27
C ARG A 306 4.91 -15.21 -14.68
N PRO A 307 3.63 -14.91 -14.95
CA PRO A 307 3.17 -14.81 -16.33
C PRO A 307 3.85 -13.62 -17.01
N GLU A 308 4.21 -13.78 -18.28
CA GLU A 308 4.70 -12.67 -19.09
C GLU A 308 3.55 -11.67 -19.35
N GLY A 309 3.77 -10.39 -19.06
CA GLY A 309 2.82 -9.29 -19.31
C GLY A 309 2.19 -8.68 -18.06
N PHE A 310 1.77 -7.41 -18.18
CA PHE A 310 1.04 -6.70 -17.14
C PHE A 310 -0.39 -7.22 -17.02
N GLY A 311 -0.77 -7.68 -15.83
CA GLY A 311 -2.14 -8.01 -15.51
C GLY A 311 -2.68 -9.24 -16.24
N GLY A 312 -2.42 -10.45 -15.74
CA GLY A 312 -3.17 -11.63 -16.14
C GLY A 312 -4.68 -11.46 -15.88
N PRO A 313 -5.55 -12.22 -16.57
CA PRO A 313 -6.99 -12.15 -16.38
C PRO A 313 -7.36 -12.36 -14.91
N PRO A 314 -8.50 -11.79 -14.45
CA PRO A 314 -9.02 -12.06 -13.12
C PRO A 314 -9.03 -13.57 -12.85
N MET A 315 -8.74 -13.97 -11.63
CA MET A 315 -8.56 -15.38 -11.26
C MET A 315 -9.87 -16.15 -11.46
N GLY A 316 -10.09 -16.76 -12.57
CA GLY A 316 -11.20 -17.62 -12.98
C GLY A 316 -12.06 -18.21 -11.83
N ARG A 317 -12.01 -19.55 -11.60
CA ARG A 317 -12.74 -20.22 -10.51
C ARG A 317 -12.48 -19.63 -9.11
N ALA A 318 -11.34 -18.97 -8.91
CA ALA A 318 -11.00 -18.22 -7.72
C ALA A 318 -11.84 -16.91 -7.56
N ALA A 319 -12.48 -16.39 -8.59
CA ALA A 319 -13.26 -15.15 -8.47
C ALA A 319 -14.47 -15.30 -7.54
N GLU A 320 -15.15 -16.44 -7.57
CA GLU A 320 -16.29 -16.72 -6.66
C GLU A 320 -15.80 -16.91 -5.23
N GLU A 321 -14.70 -17.58 -5.02
CA GLU A 321 -14.08 -17.76 -3.68
C GLU A 321 -13.62 -16.42 -3.12
N VAL A 322 -13.00 -15.56 -3.95
CA VAL A 322 -12.59 -14.21 -3.58
C VAL A 322 -13.82 -13.36 -3.23
N ALA A 323 -14.85 -13.35 -4.09
CA ALA A 323 -16.10 -12.63 -3.81
C ALA A 323 -16.78 -13.11 -2.52
N GLY A 324 -16.76 -14.41 -2.26
CA GLY A 324 -17.25 -15.01 -1.02
C GLY A 324 -16.47 -14.54 0.21
N LEU A 325 -15.15 -14.53 0.15
CA LEU A 325 -14.27 -14.06 1.22
C LEU A 325 -14.48 -12.55 1.50
N LEU A 326 -14.53 -11.73 0.45
CA LEU A 326 -14.76 -10.28 0.58
C LEU A 326 -16.14 -9.98 1.19
N ARG A 327 -17.18 -10.72 0.78
CA ARG A 327 -18.53 -10.59 1.35
C ARG A 327 -18.57 -11.00 2.83
N ALA A 328 -17.89 -12.09 3.18
CA ALA A 328 -17.79 -12.53 4.56
C ALA A 328 -17.07 -11.48 5.43
N ALA A 329 -15.98 -10.90 4.93
CA ALA A 329 -15.24 -9.85 5.60
C ALA A 329 -16.07 -8.57 5.79
N ALA A 330 -16.80 -8.14 4.76
CA ALA A 330 -17.69 -6.98 4.84
C ALA A 330 -18.83 -7.20 5.84
N ALA A 331 -19.43 -8.40 5.86
CA ALA A 331 -20.46 -8.74 6.82
C ALA A 331 -19.94 -8.78 8.26
N ALA A 332 -18.77 -9.39 8.48
CA ALA A 332 -18.13 -9.47 9.79
C ALA A 332 -17.70 -8.10 10.34
N GLY A 333 -17.31 -7.16 9.45
CA GLY A 333 -16.94 -5.79 9.83
C GLY A 333 -18.13 -4.85 10.04
N SER A 334 -19.38 -5.32 9.81
CA SER A 334 -20.57 -4.50 10.01
C SER A 334 -21.01 -4.50 11.47
N VAL A 335 -21.13 -3.31 12.08
CA VAL A 335 -21.52 -3.14 13.49
C VAL A 335 -22.93 -2.63 13.61
N LEU A 336 -23.81 -3.39 14.29
CA LEU A 336 -25.19 -2.99 14.56
C LEU A 336 -25.24 -2.10 15.80
N VAL A 337 -25.20 -0.79 15.61
CA VAL A 337 -25.13 0.19 16.72
C VAL A 337 -26.48 0.45 17.39
N ARG A 338 -27.59 0.11 16.73
CA ARG A 338 -28.95 0.28 17.26
C ARG A 338 -29.94 -0.67 16.60
N ASN A 339 -30.73 -1.37 17.39
CA ASN A 339 -31.82 -2.23 16.91
C ASN A 339 -33.05 -2.13 17.83
N GLN A 340 -33.82 -1.03 17.69
CA GLN A 340 -35.03 -0.83 18.47
C GLN A 340 -36.14 -1.77 18.02
N ALA A 341 -36.90 -2.30 18.99
CA ALA A 341 -38.01 -3.22 18.78
C ALA A 341 -37.65 -4.45 17.91
N ALA A 342 -36.36 -4.88 17.93
CA ALA A 342 -35.90 -6.00 17.12
C ALA A 342 -36.26 -5.88 15.62
N THR A 343 -36.16 -4.68 15.06
CA THR A 343 -36.49 -4.41 13.64
C THR A 343 -35.63 -5.24 12.70
N LEU A 344 -34.40 -5.54 13.09
CA LEU A 344 -33.47 -6.42 12.36
C LEU A 344 -33.26 -7.73 13.13
N PRO A 345 -33.13 -8.88 12.43
CA PRO A 345 -33.21 -9.04 10.97
C PRO A 345 -34.61 -8.79 10.44
N LEU A 346 -34.72 -8.30 9.20
CA LEU A 346 -36.01 -8.14 8.54
C LEU A 346 -36.66 -9.52 8.34
N ALA A 347 -37.86 -9.71 8.87
CA ALA A 347 -38.64 -10.89 8.57
C ALA A 347 -39.25 -10.75 7.16
N ALA A 348 -38.86 -11.65 6.24
CA ALA A 348 -39.36 -11.61 4.86
C ALA A 348 -40.87 -11.88 4.81
N ASP A 349 -41.39 -12.69 5.76
CA ASP A 349 -42.78 -12.99 5.87
C ASP A 349 -43.60 -11.72 6.22
N GLY A 350 -44.45 -11.29 5.29
CA GLY A 350 -45.25 -10.05 5.44
C GLY A 350 -44.55 -8.78 4.95
N LEU A 351 -43.29 -8.82 4.62
CA LEU A 351 -42.57 -7.69 3.99
C LEU A 351 -42.99 -7.59 2.52
N ARG A 352 -43.60 -6.47 2.11
CA ARG A 352 -44.07 -6.27 0.73
C ARG A 352 -43.19 -5.34 -0.06
N ARG A 353 -42.62 -4.32 0.60
CA ARG A 353 -41.84 -3.28 -0.06
C ARG A 353 -40.75 -2.75 0.86
N VAL A 354 -39.57 -2.54 0.30
CA VAL A 354 -38.42 -1.85 0.93
C VAL A 354 -38.06 -0.63 0.11
N ALA A 355 -38.01 0.53 0.74
CA ALA A 355 -37.50 1.76 0.15
C ALA A 355 -36.02 1.95 0.51
N VAL A 356 -35.18 2.07 -0.51
CA VAL A 356 -33.73 2.34 -0.38
C VAL A 356 -33.49 3.78 -0.85
N ILE A 357 -33.06 4.64 0.06
CA ILE A 357 -33.00 6.08 -0.19
C ILE A 357 -31.54 6.55 -0.07
N GLY A 358 -31.08 7.34 -1.04
CA GLY A 358 -29.79 7.97 -1.04
C GLY A 358 -28.91 7.60 -2.23
N PRO A 359 -27.96 8.47 -2.61
CA PRO A 359 -27.08 8.27 -3.77
C PRO A 359 -26.15 7.06 -3.58
N ASN A 360 -25.67 6.83 -2.36
CA ASN A 360 -24.75 5.73 -2.05
C ASN A 360 -25.42 4.35 -2.06
N ALA A 361 -26.74 4.30 -2.13
CA ALA A 361 -27.49 3.06 -2.28
C ALA A 361 -27.24 2.42 -3.66
N ALA A 362 -27.26 3.23 -4.72
CA ALA A 362 -27.05 2.76 -6.09
C ALA A 362 -25.58 2.83 -6.53
N VAL A 363 -24.81 3.75 -5.96
CA VAL A 363 -23.38 3.92 -6.27
C VAL A 363 -22.59 3.65 -4.99
N ALA A 364 -22.03 2.46 -4.89
CA ALA A 364 -21.25 2.06 -3.72
C ALA A 364 -19.98 2.91 -3.57
N ARG A 365 -19.73 3.40 -2.36
CA ARG A 365 -18.50 4.09 -1.98
C ARG A 365 -17.57 3.10 -1.31
N THR A 366 -16.78 2.38 -2.10
CA THR A 366 -15.94 1.27 -1.62
C THR A 366 -14.60 1.70 -1.08
N GLN A 367 -14.16 2.94 -1.33
CA GLN A 367 -12.82 3.43 -1.03
C GLN A 367 -12.82 4.93 -0.71
N GLY A 368 -11.82 5.38 0.06
CA GLY A 368 -11.60 6.79 0.37
C GLY A 368 -10.78 7.56 -0.68
N GLY A 369 -10.14 6.87 -1.62
CA GLY A 369 -9.27 7.49 -2.63
C GLY A 369 -7.80 7.55 -2.21
N GLY A 370 -7.00 8.44 -2.83
CA GLY A 370 -5.56 8.57 -2.52
C GLY A 370 -4.77 7.30 -2.79
N SER A 371 -3.79 7.01 -1.93
CA SER A 371 -2.90 5.85 -2.05
C SER A 371 -3.59 4.50 -1.87
N VAL A 372 -4.75 4.43 -1.22
CA VAL A 372 -5.54 3.17 -1.10
C VAL A 372 -6.38 2.85 -2.33
N ARG A 373 -6.51 3.79 -3.27
CA ARG A 373 -7.36 3.59 -4.43
C ARG A 373 -6.85 2.45 -5.30
N VAL A 374 -7.78 1.55 -5.64
CA VAL A 374 -7.60 0.51 -6.67
C VAL A 374 -8.80 0.52 -7.60
N THR A 375 -8.66 -0.06 -8.78
CA THR A 375 -9.80 -0.31 -9.67
C THR A 375 -10.35 -1.70 -9.37
N PRO A 376 -11.56 -1.82 -8.76
CA PRO A 376 -12.12 -3.14 -8.43
C PRO A 376 -12.58 -3.89 -9.69
N ASP A 377 -12.52 -5.23 -9.66
CA ASP A 377 -13.05 -6.08 -10.73
C ASP A 377 -14.56 -5.93 -10.87
N HIS A 378 -15.25 -5.85 -9.74
CA HIS A 378 -16.68 -5.67 -9.68
C HIS A 378 -17.07 -4.91 -8.42
N VAL A 379 -18.22 -4.28 -8.46
CA VAL A 379 -18.81 -3.56 -7.33
C VAL A 379 -20.26 -4.00 -7.17
N VAL A 380 -20.62 -4.40 -5.95
CA VAL A 380 -22.02 -4.68 -5.59
C VAL A 380 -22.52 -3.52 -4.76
N SER A 381 -23.52 -2.78 -5.29
CA SER A 381 -24.12 -1.70 -4.52
C SER A 381 -25.05 -2.23 -3.43
N PRO A 382 -25.34 -1.47 -2.36
CA PRO A 382 -26.35 -1.83 -1.37
C PRO A 382 -27.71 -2.14 -2.01
N LEU A 383 -28.09 -1.40 -3.05
CA LEU A 383 -29.34 -1.60 -3.79
C LEU A 383 -29.34 -2.95 -4.52
N ASP A 384 -28.25 -3.29 -5.20
CA ASP A 384 -28.13 -4.56 -5.90
C ASP A 384 -28.14 -5.75 -4.94
N GLY A 385 -27.42 -5.63 -3.83
CA GLY A 385 -27.41 -6.65 -2.77
C GLY A 385 -28.81 -6.88 -2.16
N LEU A 386 -29.53 -5.79 -1.87
CA LEU A 386 -30.90 -5.89 -1.36
C LEU A 386 -31.88 -6.48 -2.39
N ARG A 387 -31.75 -6.09 -3.66
CA ARG A 387 -32.58 -6.67 -4.74
C ARG A 387 -32.30 -8.16 -4.90
N ALA A 388 -31.03 -8.56 -4.93
CA ALA A 388 -30.65 -9.97 -5.04
C ALA A 388 -31.21 -10.82 -3.89
N ALA A 389 -31.28 -10.27 -2.68
CA ALA A 389 -31.78 -10.98 -1.51
C ALA A 389 -33.31 -10.99 -1.39
N LEU A 390 -34.00 -9.90 -1.74
CA LEU A 390 -35.38 -9.69 -1.39
C LEU A 390 -36.38 -9.92 -2.57
N VAL A 391 -35.99 -9.60 -3.80
CA VAL A 391 -36.85 -9.76 -4.97
C VAL A 391 -37.28 -11.23 -5.19
N PRO A 392 -36.38 -12.24 -5.03
CA PRO A 392 -36.79 -13.65 -5.13
C PRO A 392 -37.82 -14.07 -4.08
N LEU A 393 -37.94 -13.33 -2.97
CA LEU A 393 -38.91 -13.55 -1.92
C LEU A 393 -40.25 -12.78 -2.15
N GLY A 394 -40.42 -12.14 -3.30
CA GLY A 394 -41.62 -11.38 -3.66
C GLY A 394 -41.66 -9.96 -3.06
N VAL A 395 -40.54 -9.47 -2.51
CA VAL A 395 -40.46 -8.11 -1.93
C VAL A 395 -40.09 -7.10 -3.00
N GLU A 396 -40.87 -6.04 -3.16
CA GLU A 396 -40.55 -4.92 -4.04
C GLU A 396 -39.42 -4.06 -3.41
N VAL A 397 -38.37 -3.83 -4.16
CA VAL A 397 -37.25 -2.94 -3.73
C VAL A 397 -37.22 -1.69 -4.60
N VAL A 398 -37.70 -0.57 -4.05
CA VAL A 398 -37.74 0.73 -4.72
C VAL A 398 -36.54 1.59 -4.30
N HIS A 399 -36.04 2.40 -5.22
CA HIS A 399 -34.95 3.33 -4.95
C HIS A 399 -35.32 4.76 -5.24
N ALA A 400 -34.93 5.66 -4.37
CA ALA A 400 -35.01 7.10 -4.57
C ALA A 400 -33.70 7.77 -4.24
N LEU A 401 -33.28 8.71 -5.08
CA LEU A 401 -31.98 9.40 -4.89
C LEU A 401 -31.95 10.23 -3.58
N GLY A 402 -33.07 10.79 -3.14
CA GLY A 402 -33.16 11.67 -2.00
C GLY A 402 -32.43 12.98 -2.22
N ALA A 403 -31.19 13.07 -1.77
CA ALA A 403 -30.32 14.23 -1.97
C ALA A 403 -29.24 13.95 -3.03
N ARG A 404 -28.86 14.97 -3.80
CA ARG A 404 -27.71 14.90 -4.70
C ARG A 404 -26.47 15.41 -3.99
N ILE A 405 -25.41 14.60 -4.00
CA ILE A 405 -24.08 14.99 -3.52
C ILE A 405 -23.14 14.91 -4.72
N ARG A 406 -22.52 16.04 -5.07
CA ARG A 406 -21.54 16.12 -6.15
C ARG A 406 -20.24 16.71 -5.60
N ALA A 407 -19.12 16.08 -5.93
CA ALA A 407 -17.79 16.60 -5.69
C ALA A 407 -17.19 16.97 -7.05
N GLY A 408 -17.27 18.25 -7.46
CA GLY A 408 -16.74 18.73 -8.72
C GLY A 408 -17.58 18.35 -9.94
N ILE A 409 -16.92 18.31 -11.10
CA ILE A 409 -17.51 17.93 -12.40
C ILE A 409 -17.47 16.41 -12.53
N GLU A 410 -18.58 15.82 -12.89
CA GLU A 410 -18.63 14.37 -13.15
C GLU A 410 -17.83 14.03 -14.42
N PRO A 411 -16.91 13.06 -14.35
CA PRO A 411 -16.20 12.60 -15.54
C PRO A 411 -17.18 12.02 -16.57
N LEU A 412 -16.87 12.20 -17.85
CA LEU A 412 -17.61 11.55 -18.93
C LEU A 412 -17.51 10.02 -18.79
N THR A 413 -18.63 9.36 -19.05
CA THR A 413 -18.70 7.90 -19.10
C THR A 413 -18.51 7.40 -20.54
N ALA A 414 -18.10 6.16 -20.70
CA ALA A 414 -17.97 5.53 -22.02
C ALA A 414 -19.27 5.58 -22.84
N SER A 415 -20.45 5.59 -22.17
CA SER A 415 -21.74 5.69 -22.87
C SER A 415 -22.07 7.09 -23.41
N GLN A 416 -21.33 8.12 -23.01
CA GLN A 416 -21.54 9.51 -23.41
C GLN A 416 -20.59 9.94 -24.54
N VAL A 417 -19.55 9.18 -24.81
CA VAL A 417 -18.51 9.50 -25.80
C VAL A 417 -18.10 8.24 -26.55
N SER A 418 -17.62 8.41 -27.78
CA SER A 418 -17.01 7.33 -28.57
C SER A 418 -15.63 7.74 -29.04
N ASP A 419 -14.75 6.76 -29.14
CA ASP A 419 -13.42 6.91 -29.71
C ASP A 419 -13.55 7.32 -31.19
N PRO A 420 -12.99 8.45 -31.62
CA PRO A 420 -13.17 8.95 -32.99
C PRO A 420 -12.47 8.09 -34.06
N GLU A 421 -11.55 7.20 -33.68
CA GLU A 421 -10.82 6.36 -34.64
C GLU A 421 -11.50 4.97 -34.77
N THR A 422 -12.05 4.42 -33.69
CA THR A 422 -12.63 3.07 -33.70
C THR A 422 -14.16 3.06 -33.67
N GLY A 423 -14.78 4.16 -33.22
CA GLY A 423 -16.22 4.24 -32.96
C GLY A 423 -16.67 3.51 -31.70
N GLU A 424 -15.76 2.84 -30.97
CA GLU A 424 -16.07 2.15 -29.73
C GLU A 424 -16.43 3.13 -28.61
N PRO A 425 -17.27 2.72 -27.62
CA PRO A 425 -17.55 3.52 -26.43
C PRO A 425 -16.27 3.87 -25.68
N GLY A 426 -16.02 5.16 -25.43
CA GLY A 426 -14.81 5.64 -24.75
C GLY A 426 -14.17 6.83 -25.46
N MET A 427 -12.93 7.11 -25.13
CA MET A 427 -12.19 8.25 -25.68
C MET A 427 -10.78 7.85 -26.09
N ARG A 428 -10.24 8.59 -27.09
CA ARG A 428 -8.86 8.49 -27.53
C ARG A 428 -8.02 9.54 -26.83
N LEU A 429 -6.99 9.10 -26.13
CA LEU A 429 -5.97 9.95 -25.53
C LEU A 429 -4.71 9.91 -26.39
N ARG A 430 -4.09 11.05 -26.62
CA ARG A 430 -2.82 11.16 -27.31
C ARG A 430 -1.85 11.97 -26.47
N PHE A 431 -0.69 11.41 -26.22
CA PHE A 431 0.44 12.12 -25.62
C PHE A 431 1.26 12.70 -26.75
N LEU A 432 1.46 14.00 -26.72
CA LEU A 432 2.16 14.73 -27.77
C LEU A 432 3.49 15.25 -27.24
N ASP A 433 4.50 15.33 -28.11
CA ASP A 433 5.71 16.08 -27.82
C ASP A 433 5.51 17.61 -27.98
N ALA A 434 6.58 18.39 -27.74
CA ALA A 434 6.55 19.84 -27.87
C ALA A 434 6.27 20.35 -29.30
N HIS A 435 6.39 19.47 -30.30
CA HIS A 435 6.16 19.77 -31.72
C HIS A 435 4.79 19.31 -32.20
N GLY A 436 4.00 18.66 -31.31
CA GLY A 436 2.69 18.13 -31.62
C GLY A 436 2.68 16.72 -32.24
N GLU A 437 3.82 16.05 -32.29
CA GLU A 437 3.92 14.67 -32.75
C GLU A 437 3.41 13.70 -31.68
N VAL A 438 2.70 12.66 -32.10
CA VAL A 438 2.09 11.67 -31.19
C VAL A 438 3.16 10.70 -30.67
N LEU A 439 3.46 10.80 -29.39
CA LEU A 439 4.36 9.88 -28.70
C LEU A 439 3.68 8.58 -28.30
N ARG A 440 2.43 8.64 -27.87
CA ARG A 440 1.62 7.50 -27.45
C ARG A 440 0.13 7.80 -27.65
N SER A 441 -0.66 6.77 -27.99
CA SER A 441 -2.12 6.85 -28.09
C SER A 441 -2.74 5.73 -27.27
N GLU A 442 -3.80 6.03 -26.52
CA GLU A 442 -4.52 5.07 -25.67
C GLU A 442 -6.04 5.20 -25.87
N HIS A 443 -6.73 4.05 -25.91
CA HIS A 443 -8.17 4.01 -25.74
C HIS A 443 -8.52 3.92 -24.26
N ARG A 444 -9.48 4.75 -23.78
CA ARG A 444 -9.91 4.79 -22.38
C ARG A 444 -11.41 4.76 -22.28
N THR A 445 -11.94 3.93 -21.38
CA THR A 445 -13.38 3.78 -21.13
C THR A 445 -13.90 4.64 -19.99
N THR A 446 -13.03 5.44 -19.37
CA THR A 446 -13.36 6.38 -18.29
C THR A 446 -12.71 7.74 -18.52
N GLY A 447 -13.42 8.81 -18.17
CA GLY A 447 -12.87 10.17 -18.12
C GLY A 447 -12.11 10.48 -16.82
N LYS A 448 -11.98 9.51 -15.90
CA LYS A 448 -11.15 9.66 -14.71
C LYS A 448 -9.73 9.23 -15.02
N LEU A 449 -8.89 10.20 -15.35
CA LEU A 449 -7.55 10.00 -15.85
C LEU A 449 -6.52 10.39 -14.77
N GLY A 450 -5.42 9.65 -14.70
CA GLY A 450 -4.29 9.95 -13.83
C GLY A 450 -3.06 9.16 -14.26
N TRP A 451 -1.90 9.80 -14.17
CA TRP A 451 -0.59 9.21 -14.46
C TRP A 451 0.45 9.72 -13.47
N TYR A 452 1.45 8.90 -13.22
CA TYR A 452 2.69 9.38 -12.63
C TYR A 452 3.59 9.93 -13.73
N TRP A 453 4.61 10.72 -13.36
CA TRP A 453 5.51 11.35 -14.35
C TRP A 453 6.28 10.33 -15.21
N ASP A 454 6.60 9.15 -14.68
CA ASP A 454 7.27 8.06 -15.38
C ASP A 454 6.33 7.26 -16.31
N ASP A 455 5.03 7.39 -16.14
CA ASP A 455 4.02 6.83 -17.05
C ASP A 455 3.80 7.72 -18.28
N ILE A 456 4.24 8.96 -18.24
CA ILE A 456 4.07 9.92 -19.33
C ILE A 456 5.32 9.90 -20.21
N PRO A 457 5.20 9.67 -21.55
CA PRO A 457 6.36 9.73 -22.43
C PRO A 457 7.10 11.07 -22.32
N GLY A 458 8.39 11.04 -21.97
CA GLY A 458 9.19 12.24 -21.72
C GLY A 458 8.86 12.97 -20.42
N GLY A 459 8.05 12.39 -19.56
CA GLY A 459 7.70 12.95 -18.23
C GLY A 459 8.92 13.01 -17.32
N SER A 460 9.01 14.10 -16.55
CA SER A 460 10.02 14.29 -15.51
C SER A 460 9.33 14.47 -14.16
N PRO A 461 9.96 14.06 -13.06
CA PRO A 461 9.42 14.34 -11.75
C PRO A 461 9.22 15.85 -11.56
N PRO A 462 8.18 16.29 -10.81
CA PRO A 462 7.94 17.70 -10.57
C PRO A 462 9.19 18.35 -9.97
N SER A 463 9.58 19.50 -10.50
CA SER A 463 10.61 20.35 -9.90
C SER A 463 10.17 20.72 -8.49
N ARG A 464 11.08 20.60 -7.53
CA ARG A 464 10.85 20.96 -6.11
C ARG A 464 10.65 22.47 -5.94
#